data_3a6c51668a91eef03dc1bc941c901fb5
#
_entry.id   3a6c51668a91eef03dc1bc941c901fb5
#
_cell.length_a   1.000
_cell.length_b   1.000
_cell.length_c   1.000
_cell.angle_alpha   90.00
_cell.angle_beta   90.00
_cell.angle_gamma   90.00
#
_symmetry.space_group_name_H-M   'P 1'
#
loop_
_entity.id
_entity.type
_entity.pdbx_description
1 polymer ?
#
loop_
_entity_poly.entity_id
_entity_poly.type
_entity_poly.pdbx_seq_one_letter_code
_entity_poly.pdbx_strand_id
1 'polypeptide(L)'
;MNIEEIRGIPITDFLARLGHEPTARKGNEWWYSAPYREERTPSFRVNIRKNVWQDFGTGGGGDIFHLAGEFTGSSDFKEQAKFIVAAWGGVLPENGAAFRPKEKKPDEHPDEETCSVKATFGPLYNKVLLRYLEERGICSDVALPNCEEVRYTLRGKRYFNIGFRNISGGYELRNRLFKGSLSPKDISLIDNGSDTCNLFEGFIDYLSWMVLGLGCGDDYLVLNSVALLERSYGFLDKYDHILCYLDRDEAGRRTLETLRKRYGNRIEDCSALYKGFKDLNEYLQNRLPQD
;
A
#
# COMPACT_ATOMS: atom_id res chain seq x y z
N MET A 1 23.89 15.16 12.45
CA MET A 1 22.87 14.25 13.03
C MET A 1 22.99 12.89 12.35
N ASN A 2 22.99 11.81 13.12
CA ASN A 2 22.93 10.45 12.58
C ASN A 2 21.46 10.00 12.39
N ILE A 3 21.22 8.84 11.78
CA ILE A 3 19.88 8.34 11.45
C ILE A 3 19.00 8.15 12.70
N GLU A 4 19.58 7.66 13.79
CA GLU A 4 18.86 7.43 15.05
C GLU A 4 18.48 8.74 15.71
N GLU A 5 19.33 9.76 15.65
CA GLU A 5 19.03 11.11 16.12
C GLU A 5 17.89 11.74 15.32
N ILE A 6 17.89 11.57 13.99
CA ILE A 6 16.82 12.06 13.13
C ILE A 6 15.48 11.34 13.46
N ARG A 7 15.50 10.03 13.64
CA ARG A 7 14.30 9.26 14.03
C ARG A 7 13.77 9.62 15.40
N GLY A 8 14.66 10.05 16.29
CA GLY A 8 14.31 10.51 17.64
C GLY A 8 13.63 11.87 17.67
N ILE A 9 13.67 12.66 16.60
CA ILE A 9 12.99 13.97 16.52
C ILE A 9 11.47 13.74 16.66
N PRO A 10 10.81 14.39 17.64
CA PRO A 10 9.37 14.33 17.75
C PRO A 10 8.70 14.94 16.51
N ILE A 11 7.80 14.19 15.89
CA ILE A 11 7.06 14.67 14.70
C ILE A 11 6.28 15.94 15.01
N THR A 12 5.77 16.10 16.22
CA THR A 12 5.08 17.31 16.67
C THR A 12 5.98 18.54 16.63
N ASP A 13 7.22 18.41 17.09
CA ASP A 13 8.19 19.50 17.12
C ASP A 13 8.71 19.82 15.70
N PHE A 14 8.85 18.80 14.88
CA PHE A 14 9.18 18.95 13.46
C PHE A 14 8.09 19.74 12.72
N LEU A 15 6.81 19.38 12.93
CA LEU A 15 5.66 20.09 12.36
C LEU A 15 5.58 21.54 12.85
N ALA A 16 5.78 21.76 14.14
CA ALA A 16 5.78 23.12 14.70
C ALA A 16 6.85 24.02 14.07
N ARG A 17 8.04 23.48 13.80
CA ARG A 17 9.11 24.21 13.09
C ARG A 17 8.77 24.54 11.64
N LEU A 18 7.94 23.70 11.00
CA LEU A 18 7.40 23.96 9.66
C LEU A 18 6.17 24.86 9.69
N GLY A 19 5.74 25.35 10.85
CA GLY A 19 4.61 26.27 11.02
C GLY A 19 3.25 25.59 11.13
N HIS A 20 3.22 24.28 11.39
CA HIS A 20 1.97 23.51 11.54
C HIS A 20 1.65 23.28 13.02
N GLU A 21 0.51 23.79 13.46
CA GLU A 21 0.01 23.60 14.82
C GLU A 21 -1.14 22.61 14.87
N PRO A 22 -1.28 21.83 15.96
CA PRO A 22 -2.37 20.88 16.09
C PRO A 22 -3.72 21.60 16.27
N THR A 23 -4.72 21.14 15.56
CA THR A 23 -6.11 21.62 15.66
C THR A 23 -6.84 21.03 16.86
N ALA A 24 -6.41 19.83 17.32
CA ALA A 24 -6.94 19.18 18.52
C ALA A 24 -5.91 18.25 19.16
N ARG A 25 -6.02 18.07 20.48
CA ARG A 25 -5.16 17.16 21.26
C ARG A 25 -6.05 16.25 22.10
N LYS A 26 -5.94 14.93 21.91
CA LYS A 26 -6.71 13.91 22.65
C LYS A 26 -5.76 12.85 23.20
N GLY A 27 -5.30 13.01 24.43
CA GLY A 27 -4.31 12.12 25.04
C GLY A 27 -3.02 12.06 24.21
N ASN A 28 -2.65 10.85 23.75
CA ASN A 28 -1.46 10.65 22.91
C ASN A 28 -1.69 10.94 21.41
N GLU A 29 -2.88 11.33 21.01
CA GLU A 29 -3.25 11.56 19.61
C GLU A 29 -3.46 13.06 19.37
N TRP A 30 -2.59 13.68 18.57
CA TRP A 30 -2.68 15.07 18.18
C TRP A 30 -3.14 15.16 16.73
N TRP A 31 -4.12 16.00 16.45
CA TRP A 31 -4.75 16.15 15.15
C TRP A 31 -4.33 17.46 14.50
N TYR A 32 -4.07 17.40 13.19
CA TYR A 32 -3.65 18.52 12.37
C TYR A 32 -4.47 18.53 11.08
N SER A 33 -4.55 19.69 10.41
CA SER A 33 -4.75 19.70 8.96
C SER A 33 -3.52 19.12 8.29
N ALA A 34 -3.70 18.37 7.19
CA ALA A 34 -2.59 17.73 6.51
C ALA A 34 -1.51 18.76 6.12
N PRO A 35 -0.25 18.59 6.56
CA PRO A 35 0.76 19.64 6.45
C PRO A 35 1.33 19.81 5.03
N TYR A 36 1.03 18.89 4.12
CA TYR A 36 1.55 18.85 2.74
C TYR A 36 0.45 19.01 1.67
N ARG A 37 -0.80 19.28 2.07
CA ARG A 37 -1.93 19.54 1.18
C ARG A 37 -2.99 20.41 1.85
N GLU A 38 -3.84 21.02 1.04
CA GLU A 38 -5.01 21.76 1.55
C GLU A 38 -6.17 20.81 1.85
N GLU A 39 -6.81 20.99 3.00
CA GLU A 39 -8.02 20.27 3.36
C GLU A 39 -8.96 21.12 4.22
N ARG A 40 -10.26 20.82 4.17
CA ARG A 40 -11.27 21.55 4.96
C ARG A 40 -11.48 20.96 6.35
N THR A 41 -11.25 19.66 6.50
CA THR A 41 -11.44 18.95 7.76
C THR A 41 -10.14 18.27 8.16
N PRO A 42 -9.60 18.56 9.36
CA PRO A 42 -8.36 17.96 9.81
C PRO A 42 -8.42 16.43 9.81
N SER A 43 -7.53 15.81 9.05
CA SER A 43 -7.47 14.36 8.89
C SER A 43 -6.10 13.75 9.21
N PHE A 44 -5.11 14.58 9.49
CA PHE A 44 -3.76 14.16 9.83
C PHE A 44 -3.60 13.98 11.34
N ARG A 45 -3.13 12.82 11.77
CA ARG A 45 -2.97 12.44 13.17
C ARG A 45 -1.54 12.05 13.49
N VAL A 46 -1.00 12.54 14.60
CA VAL A 46 0.29 12.15 15.16
C VAL A 46 0.09 11.44 16.50
N ASN A 47 0.62 10.22 16.62
CA ASN A 47 0.72 9.54 17.91
C ASN A 47 2.05 9.91 18.57
N ILE A 48 2.00 10.76 19.60
CA ILE A 48 3.20 11.32 20.26
C ILE A 48 4.02 10.27 21.01
N ARG A 49 3.38 9.21 21.53
CA ARG A 49 4.08 8.14 22.25
C ARG A 49 4.88 7.23 21.31
N LYS A 50 4.31 6.94 20.12
CA LYS A 50 4.94 6.07 19.12
C LYS A 50 5.83 6.85 18.15
N ASN A 51 5.73 8.18 18.13
CA ASN A 51 6.36 9.07 17.17
C ASN A 51 6.08 8.67 15.72
N VAL A 52 4.81 8.43 15.40
CA VAL A 52 4.33 8.09 14.05
C VAL A 52 3.12 8.93 13.70
N TRP A 53 2.89 9.11 12.42
CA TRP A 53 1.74 9.83 11.89
C TRP A 53 0.86 8.95 11.00
N GLN A 54 -0.37 9.39 10.80
CA GLN A 54 -1.33 8.80 9.87
C GLN A 54 -2.23 9.90 9.30
N ASP A 55 -2.37 9.94 7.99
CA ASP A 55 -3.32 10.79 7.28
C ASP A 55 -4.52 9.95 6.84
N PHE A 56 -5.69 10.21 7.42
CA PHE A 56 -6.92 9.51 7.08
C PHE A 56 -7.53 9.98 5.75
N GLY A 57 -7.10 11.14 5.24
CA GLY A 57 -7.53 11.65 3.95
C GLY A 57 -6.88 10.94 2.76
N THR A 58 -5.60 10.55 2.90
CA THR A 58 -4.84 9.86 1.85
C THR A 58 -4.60 8.38 2.15
N GLY A 59 -4.79 7.95 3.41
CA GLY A 59 -4.41 6.63 3.89
C GLY A 59 -2.90 6.48 4.15
N GLY A 60 -2.12 7.54 3.97
CA GLY A 60 -0.67 7.57 4.22
C GLY A 60 -0.33 7.52 5.70
N GLY A 61 0.91 7.14 6.02
CA GLY A 61 1.39 7.09 7.40
C GLY A 61 2.82 6.59 7.53
N GLY A 62 3.44 6.82 8.69
CA GLY A 62 4.80 6.35 8.93
C GLY A 62 5.55 7.11 10.00
N ASP A 63 6.88 7.08 9.90
CA ASP A 63 7.80 7.85 10.74
C ASP A 63 8.14 9.23 10.11
N ILE A 64 9.07 9.95 10.72
CA ILE A 64 9.48 11.28 10.25
C ILE A 64 10.07 11.27 8.84
N PHE A 65 10.71 10.17 8.39
CA PHE A 65 11.23 10.07 7.03
C PHE A 65 10.11 9.96 6.02
N HIS A 66 9.09 9.13 6.29
CA HIS A 66 7.90 9.03 5.45
C HIS A 66 7.19 10.39 5.35
N LEU A 67 7.11 11.13 6.47
CA LEU A 67 6.54 12.49 6.47
C LEU A 67 7.36 13.44 5.60
N ALA A 68 8.69 13.41 5.71
CA ALA A 68 9.56 14.21 4.87
C ALA A 68 9.41 13.86 3.38
N GLY A 69 9.13 12.58 3.06
CA GLY A 69 8.81 12.12 1.71
C GLY A 69 7.57 12.80 1.14
N GLU A 70 6.51 12.96 1.94
CA GLU A 70 5.29 13.69 1.52
C GLU A 70 5.58 15.17 1.22
N PHE A 71 6.44 15.83 2.02
CA PHE A 71 6.82 17.21 1.76
C PHE A 71 7.72 17.40 0.54
N THR A 72 8.63 16.46 0.28
CA THR A 72 9.62 16.56 -0.80
C THR A 72 9.16 15.95 -2.12
N GLY A 73 8.10 15.13 -2.08
CA GLY A 73 7.67 14.29 -3.20
C GLY A 73 8.69 13.21 -3.58
N SER A 74 9.66 12.90 -2.68
CA SER A 74 10.77 12.00 -2.95
C SER A 74 10.76 10.79 -2.02
N SER A 75 11.00 9.61 -2.59
CA SER A 75 11.25 8.38 -1.86
C SER A 75 12.73 8.17 -1.52
N ASP A 76 13.62 9.06 -1.96
CA ASP A 76 15.04 8.98 -1.66
C ASP A 76 15.31 9.36 -0.21
N PHE A 77 15.86 8.40 0.53
CA PHE A 77 16.15 8.54 1.95
C PHE A 77 17.13 9.68 2.27
N LYS A 78 18.08 9.97 1.36
CA LYS A 78 19.06 11.04 1.57
C LYS A 78 18.41 12.42 1.41
N GLU A 79 17.48 12.56 0.47
CA GLU A 79 16.71 13.80 0.28
C GLU A 79 15.78 14.04 1.46
N GLN A 80 15.08 13.01 1.94
CA GLN A 80 14.26 13.08 3.14
C GLN A 80 15.08 13.52 4.37
N ALA A 81 16.25 12.89 4.57
CA ALA A 81 17.16 13.25 5.65
C ALA A 81 17.65 14.70 5.55
N LYS A 82 18.04 15.17 4.37
CA LYS A 82 18.45 16.56 4.13
C LYS A 82 17.35 17.54 4.50
N PHE A 83 16.12 17.25 4.08
CA PHE A 83 14.97 18.09 4.39
C PHE A 83 14.72 18.18 5.91
N ILE A 84 14.74 17.03 6.61
CA ILE A 84 14.53 17.01 8.07
C ILE A 84 15.63 17.81 8.79
N VAL A 85 16.89 17.59 8.44
CA VAL A 85 18.02 18.28 9.07
C VAL A 85 17.99 19.78 8.80
N ALA A 86 17.64 20.21 7.58
CA ALA A 86 17.47 21.61 7.25
C ALA A 86 16.35 22.27 8.06
N ALA A 87 15.18 21.63 8.14
CA ALA A 87 14.05 22.11 8.92
C ALA A 87 14.33 22.14 10.44
N TRP A 88 15.16 21.21 10.92
CA TRP A 88 15.55 21.13 12.34
C TRP A 88 16.60 22.17 12.73
N GLY A 89 17.19 22.90 11.76
CA GLY A 89 18.25 23.88 12.01
C GLY A 89 19.63 23.24 12.24
N GLY A 90 19.81 22.00 11.80
CA GLY A 90 21.08 21.29 11.82
C GLY A 90 21.93 21.61 10.60
N VAL A 91 23.26 21.59 10.77
CA VAL A 91 24.21 21.64 9.66
C VAL A 91 24.52 20.20 9.22
N LEU A 92 24.33 19.91 7.93
CA LEU A 92 24.87 18.68 7.36
C LEU A 92 26.39 18.80 7.33
N PRO A 93 27.16 17.79 7.74
CA PRO A 93 28.60 17.79 7.54
C PRO A 93 28.88 17.96 6.03
N GLU A 94 29.69 18.94 5.65
CA GLU A 94 30.03 19.25 4.26
C GLU A 94 30.70 18.09 3.50
N ASN A 95 31.25 17.13 4.22
CA ASN A 95 31.78 15.89 3.65
C ASN A 95 30.84 14.75 4.04
N GLY A 96 30.18 14.12 3.10
CA GLY A 96 29.20 13.03 3.22
C GLY A 96 29.53 11.84 4.17
N ALA A 97 30.34 12.06 5.18
CA ALA A 97 30.81 11.08 6.16
C ALA A 97 29.78 10.73 7.25
N ALA A 98 28.78 11.60 7.49
CA ALA A 98 27.74 11.32 8.50
C ALA A 98 26.61 10.42 7.99
N PHE A 99 26.52 10.19 6.66
CA PHE A 99 25.55 9.31 6.03
C PHE A 99 26.16 8.02 5.46
N ARG A 100 27.42 7.74 5.81
CA ARG A 100 27.97 6.40 5.52
C ARG A 100 27.30 5.41 6.48
N PRO A 101 26.66 4.36 5.97
CA PRO A 101 26.53 3.14 6.75
C PRO A 101 27.91 2.84 7.31
N LYS A 102 28.07 2.46 8.58
CA LYS A 102 29.36 2.07 9.13
C LYS A 102 30.09 1.25 8.11
N GLU A 103 31.20 1.77 7.58
CA GLU A 103 32.13 0.97 6.77
C GLU A 103 32.50 -0.23 7.62
N LYS A 104 32.05 -1.39 7.21
CA LYS A 104 32.59 -2.65 7.70
C LYS A 104 34.10 -2.61 7.37
N LYS A 105 34.95 -2.80 8.38
CA LYS A 105 36.36 -3.05 8.17
C LYS A 105 36.48 -4.13 7.09
N PRO A 106 37.50 -4.03 6.18
CA PRO A 106 37.72 -5.04 5.19
C PRO A 106 38.44 -6.20 5.89
N ASP A 107 37.67 -7.12 6.41
CA ASP A 107 38.08 -8.49 6.69
C ASP A 107 36.82 -9.28 7.02
N GLU A 108 36.62 -10.34 6.27
CA GLU A 108 35.52 -11.29 6.31
C GLU A 108 34.26 -10.82 5.58
N HIS A 109 34.17 -11.28 4.35
CA HIS A 109 32.90 -11.41 3.65
C HIS A 109 31.90 -12.17 4.54
N PRO A 110 30.93 -11.48 5.13
CA PRO A 110 29.61 -11.99 5.19
C PRO A 110 28.92 -11.41 3.96
N ASP A 111 28.40 -12.33 3.15
CA ASP A 111 27.53 -12.06 2.03
C ASP A 111 26.71 -10.81 2.26
N GLU A 112 26.52 -10.02 1.20
CA GLU A 112 25.50 -8.99 1.11
C GLU A 112 24.19 -9.56 1.65
N GLU A 113 23.96 -9.46 2.94
CA GLU A 113 22.64 -9.46 3.50
C GLU A 113 21.99 -8.13 3.09
N THR A 114 21.70 -7.99 1.78
CA THR A 114 20.42 -7.40 1.42
C THR A 114 19.49 -7.85 2.52
N CYS A 115 18.76 -6.95 3.15
CA CYS A 115 17.77 -7.27 4.17
C CYS A 115 16.77 -8.27 3.54
N SER A 116 17.21 -9.50 3.35
CA SER A 116 16.45 -10.60 2.80
C SER A 116 15.53 -10.99 3.93
N VAL A 117 14.34 -10.39 3.90
CA VAL A 117 13.24 -10.85 4.72
C VAL A 117 13.09 -12.33 4.37
N LYS A 118 13.60 -13.20 5.24
CA LYS A 118 13.37 -14.65 5.10
C LYS A 118 11.88 -14.87 5.33
N ALA A 119 11.13 -14.85 4.23
CA ALA A 119 9.72 -15.14 4.23
C ALA A 119 9.53 -16.64 4.02
N THR A 120 8.57 -17.21 4.72
CA THR A 120 8.06 -18.56 4.48
C THR A 120 6.63 -18.43 3.96
N PHE A 121 6.33 -19.23 2.97
CA PHE A 121 5.04 -19.26 2.28
C PHE A 121 4.39 -20.62 2.53
N GLY A 122 3.08 -20.63 2.65
CA GLY A 122 2.35 -21.88 2.83
C GLY A 122 0.84 -21.66 2.77
N PRO A 123 0.08 -22.75 2.85
CA PRO A 123 -1.37 -22.67 2.86
C PRO A 123 -1.89 -21.75 3.96
N LEU A 124 -2.96 -21.05 3.68
CA LEU A 124 -3.57 -20.08 4.58
C LEU A 124 -4.39 -20.80 5.68
N TYR A 125 -3.77 -21.04 6.84
CA TYR A 125 -4.42 -21.71 7.98
C TYR A 125 -4.54 -20.82 9.22
N ASN A 126 -3.93 -19.64 9.24
CA ASN A 126 -3.95 -18.74 10.38
C ASN A 126 -5.37 -18.24 10.65
N LYS A 127 -5.95 -18.64 11.78
CA LYS A 127 -7.32 -18.28 12.16
C LYS A 127 -7.57 -16.76 12.23
N VAL A 128 -6.54 -15.97 12.58
CA VAL A 128 -6.65 -14.51 12.64
C VAL A 128 -6.79 -13.93 11.24
N LEU A 129 -6.06 -14.49 10.25
CA LEU A 129 -6.14 -14.07 8.86
C LEU A 129 -7.45 -14.52 8.21
N LEU A 130 -7.87 -15.76 8.47
CA LEU A 130 -9.16 -16.29 7.99
C LEU A 130 -10.33 -15.44 8.53
N ARG A 131 -10.33 -15.15 9.83
CA ARG A 131 -11.35 -14.28 10.44
C ARG A 131 -11.35 -12.88 9.81
N TYR A 132 -10.20 -12.31 9.51
CA TYR A 132 -10.13 -11.02 8.82
C TYR A 132 -10.77 -11.08 7.43
N LEU A 133 -10.59 -12.18 6.68
CA LEU A 133 -11.25 -12.37 5.38
C LEU A 133 -12.76 -12.56 5.54
N GLU A 134 -13.20 -13.32 6.53
CA GLU A 134 -14.63 -13.47 6.87
C GLU A 134 -15.28 -12.12 7.18
N GLU A 135 -14.63 -11.26 7.98
CA GLU A 135 -15.07 -9.90 8.27
C GLU A 135 -15.13 -9.01 7.00
N ARG A 136 -14.35 -9.36 5.98
CA ARG A 136 -14.38 -8.72 4.65
C ARG A 136 -15.38 -9.38 3.70
N GLY A 137 -16.13 -10.38 4.17
CA GLY A 137 -17.11 -11.12 3.38
C GLY A 137 -16.50 -12.17 2.45
N ILE A 138 -15.22 -12.48 2.61
CA ILE A 138 -14.50 -13.42 1.73
C ILE A 138 -14.45 -14.78 2.42
N CYS A 139 -15.16 -15.76 1.87
CA CYS A 139 -15.21 -17.12 2.39
C CYS A 139 -13.92 -17.89 2.09
N SER A 140 -13.68 -18.95 2.89
CA SER A 140 -12.51 -19.81 2.74
C SER A 140 -12.41 -20.47 1.38
N ASP A 141 -13.53 -20.85 0.77
CA ASP A 141 -13.55 -21.51 -0.56
C ASP A 141 -12.98 -20.62 -1.67
N VAL A 142 -13.10 -19.30 -1.53
CA VAL A 142 -12.50 -18.31 -2.43
C VAL A 142 -11.08 -17.97 -1.99
N ALA A 143 -10.85 -17.81 -0.69
CA ALA A 143 -9.57 -17.34 -0.18
C ALA A 143 -8.43 -18.37 -0.33
N LEU A 144 -8.70 -19.65 0.03
CA LEU A 144 -7.65 -20.68 0.12
C LEU A 144 -6.99 -21.02 -1.24
N PRO A 145 -7.73 -21.08 -2.38
CA PRO A 145 -7.10 -21.32 -3.67
C PRO A 145 -6.29 -20.13 -4.20
N ASN A 146 -6.59 -18.91 -3.73
CA ASN A 146 -6.06 -17.66 -4.30
C ASN A 146 -4.98 -17.01 -3.43
N CYS A 147 -4.87 -17.37 -2.14
CA CYS A 147 -4.00 -16.70 -1.18
C CYS A 147 -3.12 -17.69 -0.43
N GLU A 148 -1.96 -17.20 -0.04
CA GLU A 148 -1.00 -17.92 0.80
C GLU A 148 -0.84 -17.20 2.14
N GLU A 149 -0.43 -17.95 3.17
CA GLU A 149 0.06 -17.35 4.41
C GLU A 149 1.54 -16.99 4.25
N VAL A 150 1.85 -15.71 4.35
CA VAL A 150 3.22 -15.20 4.29
C VAL A 150 3.68 -14.86 5.70
N ARG A 151 4.70 -15.56 6.18
CA ARG A 151 5.34 -15.32 7.48
C ARG A 151 6.74 -14.79 7.25
N TYR A 152 7.10 -13.72 7.93
CA TYR A 152 8.45 -13.19 7.87
C TYR A 152 8.90 -12.59 9.19
N THR A 153 10.22 -12.46 9.34
CA THR A 153 10.82 -11.78 10.49
C THR A 153 11.47 -10.49 10.01
N LEU A 154 11.11 -9.39 10.64
CA LEU A 154 11.71 -8.08 10.39
C LEU A 154 12.16 -7.49 11.72
N ARG A 155 13.44 -7.17 11.84
CA ARG A 155 14.04 -6.61 13.08
C ARG A 155 13.71 -7.44 14.33
N GLY A 156 13.81 -8.77 14.22
CA GLY A 156 13.53 -9.71 15.30
C GLY A 156 12.05 -9.91 15.65
N LYS A 157 11.12 -9.23 15.01
CA LYS A 157 9.68 -9.40 15.20
C LYS A 157 9.09 -10.27 14.10
N ARG A 158 8.23 -11.22 14.49
CA ARG A 158 7.53 -12.10 13.56
C ARG A 158 6.24 -11.45 13.08
N TYR A 159 6.03 -11.51 11.77
CA TYR A 159 4.83 -11.01 11.10
C TYR A 159 4.17 -12.14 10.31
N PHE A 160 2.87 -12.06 10.14
CA PHE A 160 2.10 -12.94 9.27
C PHE A 160 1.04 -12.13 8.53
N ASN A 161 0.85 -12.44 7.26
CA ASN A 161 -0.08 -11.75 6.38
C ASN A 161 -0.72 -12.74 5.41
N ILE A 162 -1.86 -12.34 4.86
CA ILE A 162 -2.38 -12.91 3.65
C ILE A 162 -1.49 -12.40 2.51
N GLY A 163 -0.98 -13.30 1.71
CA GLY A 163 -0.18 -13.00 0.51
C GLY A 163 -0.97 -13.33 -0.75
N PHE A 164 -1.01 -12.39 -1.66
CA PHE A 164 -1.52 -12.57 -3.01
C PHE A 164 -0.36 -12.44 -3.99
N ARG A 165 -0.07 -13.50 -4.73
CA ARG A 165 1.14 -13.59 -5.56
C ARG A 165 1.02 -12.75 -6.82
N ASN A 166 2.11 -12.06 -7.18
CA ASN A 166 2.23 -11.32 -8.43
C ASN A 166 3.03 -12.09 -9.49
N ILE A 167 3.04 -11.60 -10.73
CA ILE A 167 3.69 -12.27 -11.87
C ILE A 167 5.22 -12.33 -11.77
N SER A 168 5.84 -11.46 -10.97
CA SER A 168 7.29 -11.43 -10.74
C SER A 168 7.73 -12.26 -9.53
N GLY A 169 6.81 -13.01 -8.90
CA GLY A 169 7.11 -13.85 -7.75
C GLY A 169 7.11 -13.13 -6.39
N GLY A 170 6.80 -11.84 -6.37
CA GLY A 170 6.52 -11.09 -5.14
C GLY A 170 5.07 -11.26 -4.69
N TYR A 171 4.71 -10.58 -3.60
CA TYR A 171 3.38 -10.70 -3.00
C TYR A 171 2.82 -9.35 -2.59
N GLU A 172 1.53 -9.14 -2.80
CA GLU A 172 0.77 -8.15 -2.04
C GLU A 172 0.38 -8.75 -0.70
N LEU A 173 0.60 -7.98 0.37
CA LEU A 173 0.40 -8.42 1.73
C LEU A 173 -0.76 -7.68 2.39
N ARG A 174 -1.61 -8.44 3.09
CA ARG A 174 -2.75 -7.86 3.80
C ARG A 174 -3.01 -8.56 5.13
N ASN A 175 -3.31 -7.79 6.15
CA ASN A 175 -4.01 -8.21 7.35
C ASN A 175 -4.82 -7.02 7.90
N ARG A 176 -5.45 -7.16 9.07
CA ARG A 176 -6.27 -6.11 9.68
C ARG A 176 -5.48 -4.80 9.91
N LEU A 177 -4.19 -4.88 10.18
CA LEU A 177 -3.34 -3.77 10.62
C LEU A 177 -2.31 -3.34 9.56
N PHE A 178 -2.19 -4.08 8.45
CA PHE A 178 -1.13 -3.87 7.47
C PHE A 178 -1.60 -4.09 6.04
N LYS A 179 -1.22 -3.16 5.16
CA LYS A 179 -1.25 -3.26 3.70
C LYS A 179 0.14 -2.94 3.19
N GLY A 180 0.70 -3.82 2.37
CA GLY A 180 2.04 -3.64 1.81
C GLY A 180 2.36 -4.70 0.80
N SER A 181 3.63 -4.81 0.42
CA SER A 181 4.10 -5.81 -0.54
C SER A 181 5.43 -6.42 -0.13
N LEU A 182 5.69 -7.62 -0.61
CA LEU A 182 6.99 -8.29 -0.57
C LEU A 182 7.56 -8.30 -1.99
N SER A 183 8.76 -7.73 -2.14
CA SER A 183 9.40 -7.54 -3.45
C SER A 183 9.64 -8.86 -4.19
N PRO A 184 9.65 -8.81 -5.53
CA PRO A 184 9.43 -7.64 -6.36
C PRO A 184 7.95 -7.23 -6.44
N LYS A 185 7.67 -5.92 -6.51
CA LYS A 185 6.31 -5.43 -6.66
C LYS A 185 5.90 -5.46 -8.12
N ASP A 186 4.78 -6.11 -8.43
CA ASP A 186 4.25 -6.22 -9.79
C ASP A 186 2.71 -6.43 -9.77
N ILE A 187 2.12 -6.43 -10.96
CA ILE A 187 0.72 -6.81 -11.16
C ILE A 187 0.53 -8.31 -10.93
N SER A 188 -0.71 -8.73 -10.71
CA SER A 188 -1.08 -10.16 -10.68
C SER A 188 -1.97 -10.48 -11.88
N LEU A 189 -1.76 -11.65 -12.49
CA LEU A 189 -2.51 -12.11 -13.64
C LEU A 189 -2.95 -13.56 -13.43
N ILE A 190 -4.22 -13.81 -13.64
CA ILE A 190 -4.80 -15.16 -13.74
C ILE A 190 -5.25 -15.31 -15.19
N ASP A 191 -4.54 -16.15 -15.94
CA ASP A 191 -4.73 -16.37 -17.38
C ASP A 191 -5.52 -17.68 -17.59
N ASN A 192 -6.75 -17.56 -18.05
CA ASN A 192 -7.65 -18.68 -18.38
C ASN A 192 -7.77 -18.85 -19.90
N GLY A 193 -7.08 -18.03 -20.69
CA GLY A 193 -7.10 -18.06 -22.15
C GLY A 193 -8.30 -17.35 -22.76
N SER A 194 -8.90 -16.37 -22.06
CA SER A 194 -10.04 -15.59 -22.53
C SER A 194 -9.60 -14.38 -23.38
N ASP A 195 -10.50 -13.89 -24.21
CA ASP A 195 -10.40 -12.61 -24.90
C ASP A 195 -10.90 -11.43 -24.06
N THR A 196 -11.44 -11.72 -22.88
CA THR A 196 -11.99 -10.78 -21.92
C THR A 196 -11.18 -10.77 -20.65
N CYS A 197 -10.82 -9.57 -20.16
CA CYS A 197 -10.08 -9.37 -18.92
C CYS A 197 -10.88 -8.54 -17.92
N ASN A 198 -11.07 -9.07 -16.73
CA ASN A 198 -11.59 -8.33 -15.60
C ASN A 198 -10.43 -7.67 -14.85
N LEU A 199 -10.42 -6.34 -14.79
CA LEU A 199 -9.34 -5.51 -14.21
C LEU A 199 -9.75 -4.97 -12.86
N PHE A 200 -8.93 -5.24 -11.83
CA PHE A 200 -9.15 -4.79 -10.45
C PHE A 200 -8.01 -3.90 -9.96
N GLU A 201 -8.30 -2.98 -9.03
CA GLU A 201 -7.27 -2.19 -8.38
C GLU A 201 -6.50 -3.00 -7.33
N GLY A 202 -7.21 -3.77 -6.50
CA GLY A 202 -6.64 -4.59 -5.43
C GLY A 202 -7.16 -6.02 -5.41
N PHE A 203 -6.38 -6.94 -4.82
CA PHE A 203 -6.76 -8.35 -4.79
C PHE A 203 -7.97 -8.64 -3.88
N ILE A 204 -8.27 -7.78 -2.92
CA ILE A 204 -9.48 -7.93 -2.08
C ILE A 204 -10.74 -7.73 -2.93
N ASP A 205 -10.72 -6.82 -3.91
CA ASP A 205 -11.83 -6.60 -4.83
C ASP A 205 -11.99 -7.77 -5.81
N TYR A 206 -10.87 -8.31 -6.30
CA TYR A 206 -10.90 -9.56 -7.06
C TYR A 206 -11.53 -10.71 -6.28
N LEU A 207 -11.11 -10.93 -5.02
CA LEU A 207 -11.73 -11.97 -4.18
C LEU A 207 -13.21 -11.69 -3.91
N SER A 208 -13.59 -10.44 -3.74
CA SER A 208 -14.99 -10.03 -3.57
C SER A 208 -15.81 -10.34 -4.82
N TRP A 209 -15.24 -10.09 -5.99
CA TRP A 209 -15.87 -10.42 -7.28
C TRP A 209 -16.10 -11.93 -7.41
N MET A 210 -15.13 -12.76 -6.98
CA MET A 210 -15.26 -14.21 -6.95
C MET A 210 -16.38 -14.67 -6.01
N VAL A 211 -16.50 -14.08 -4.82
CA VAL A 211 -17.60 -14.37 -3.86
C VAL A 211 -18.97 -14.00 -4.42
N LEU A 212 -19.05 -12.89 -5.17
CA LEU A 212 -20.29 -12.44 -5.80
C LEU A 212 -20.71 -13.32 -6.99
N GLY A 213 -19.84 -14.20 -7.47
CA GLY A 213 -20.15 -15.12 -8.59
C GLY A 213 -20.42 -14.38 -9.90
N LEU A 214 -19.73 -13.28 -10.17
CA LEU A 214 -20.03 -12.38 -11.28
C LEU A 214 -19.57 -12.88 -12.66
N GLY A 215 -18.93 -14.04 -12.73
CA GLY A 215 -18.54 -14.67 -13.99
C GLY A 215 -17.59 -15.84 -13.78
N CYS A 216 -17.27 -16.56 -14.84
CA CYS A 216 -16.32 -17.66 -14.84
C CYS A 216 -15.64 -17.75 -16.20
N GLY A 217 -14.36 -18.11 -16.18
CA GLY A 217 -13.60 -18.40 -17.40
C GLY A 217 -12.92 -17.21 -18.06
N ASP A 218 -13.16 -15.98 -17.60
CA ASP A 218 -12.42 -14.80 -18.04
C ASP A 218 -11.01 -14.78 -17.45
N ASP A 219 -10.15 -13.93 -18.03
CA ASP A 219 -8.87 -13.59 -17.43
C ASP A 219 -9.05 -12.51 -16.36
N TYR A 220 -8.17 -12.51 -15.36
CA TYR A 220 -8.21 -11.52 -14.28
C TYR A 220 -6.86 -10.85 -14.11
N LEU A 221 -6.85 -9.51 -14.11
CA LEU A 221 -5.67 -8.71 -13.87
C LEU A 221 -5.89 -7.81 -12.64
N VAL A 222 -5.00 -7.91 -11.66
CA VAL A 222 -5.00 -7.05 -10.48
C VAL A 222 -3.81 -6.11 -10.56
N LEU A 223 -4.06 -4.81 -10.56
CA LEU A 223 -3.00 -3.80 -10.63
C LEU A 223 -2.10 -3.80 -9.39
N ASN A 224 -2.66 -4.19 -8.22
CA ASN A 224 -2.01 -4.11 -6.92
C ASN A 224 -1.66 -2.67 -6.49
N SER A 225 -1.58 -1.76 -7.43
CA SER A 225 -1.46 -0.31 -7.25
C SER A 225 -1.72 0.37 -8.60
N VAL A 226 -2.43 1.49 -8.59
CA VAL A 226 -2.61 2.33 -9.80
C VAL A 226 -1.28 2.81 -10.40
N ALA A 227 -0.21 2.89 -9.60
CA ALA A 227 1.14 3.21 -10.07
C ALA A 227 1.73 2.15 -11.01
N LEU A 228 1.18 0.93 -11.02
CA LEU A 228 1.60 -0.16 -11.90
C LEU A 228 0.75 -0.25 -13.19
N LEU A 229 -0.11 0.75 -13.45
CA LEU A 229 -0.96 0.76 -14.65
C LEU A 229 -0.16 0.56 -15.94
N GLU A 230 0.95 1.28 -16.12
CA GLU A 230 1.77 1.16 -17.32
C GLU A 230 2.37 -0.24 -17.48
N ARG A 231 2.66 -0.91 -16.36
CA ARG A 231 3.15 -2.29 -16.37
C ARG A 231 2.11 -3.28 -16.90
N SER A 232 0.82 -2.97 -16.79
CA SER A 232 -0.27 -3.81 -17.27
C SER A 232 -0.50 -3.73 -18.78
N TYR A 233 -0.01 -2.69 -19.46
CA TYR A 233 -0.36 -2.44 -20.87
C TYR A 233 -0.01 -3.60 -21.79
N GLY A 234 1.20 -4.15 -21.68
CA GLY A 234 1.60 -5.28 -22.51
C GLY A 234 0.75 -6.54 -22.34
N PHE A 235 0.09 -6.68 -21.20
CA PHE A 235 -0.87 -7.77 -20.94
C PHE A 235 -2.27 -7.41 -21.44
N LEU A 236 -2.69 -6.16 -21.28
CA LEU A 236 -4.02 -5.68 -21.68
C LEU A 236 -4.16 -5.56 -23.21
N ASP A 237 -3.07 -5.40 -23.93
CA ASP A 237 -3.08 -5.23 -25.40
C ASP A 237 -3.73 -6.40 -26.15
N LYS A 238 -3.71 -7.63 -25.56
CA LYS A 238 -4.26 -8.86 -26.16
C LYS A 238 -5.78 -8.99 -26.06
N TYR A 239 -6.46 -8.25 -25.16
CA TYR A 239 -7.87 -8.44 -24.88
C TYR A 239 -8.78 -7.60 -25.77
N ASP A 240 -9.88 -8.19 -26.23
CA ASP A 240 -10.93 -7.49 -26.97
C ASP A 240 -11.84 -6.71 -26.02
N HIS A 241 -12.05 -7.22 -24.80
CA HIS A 241 -12.87 -6.61 -23.77
C HIS A 241 -12.10 -6.48 -22.46
N ILE A 242 -12.15 -5.29 -21.84
CA ILE A 242 -11.52 -4.99 -20.56
C ILE A 242 -12.58 -4.40 -19.62
N LEU A 243 -13.04 -5.21 -18.66
CA LEU A 243 -14.06 -4.87 -17.69
C LEU A 243 -13.40 -4.31 -16.43
N CYS A 244 -13.59 -3.03 -16.14
CA CYS A 244 -12.86 -2.32 -15.09
C CYS A 244 -13.68 -2.22 -13.80
N TYR A 245 -13.17 -2.83 -12.74
CA TYR A 245 -13.68 -2.78 -11.35
C TYR A 245 -12.70 -1.98 -10.48
N LEU A 246 -12.63 -0.67 -10.72
CA LEU A 246 -11.69 0.24 -10.03
C LEU A 246 -12.38 0.96 -8.88
N ASP A 247 -11.61 1.42 -7.89
CA ASP A 247 -12.13 2.20 -6.77
C ASP A 247 -12.87 3.45 -7.29
N ARG A 248 -13.98 3.82 -6.63
CA ARG A 248 -14.78 5.01 -6.99
C ARG A 248 -14.23 6.30 -6.39
N ASP A 249 -12.92 6.35 -6.21
CA ASP A 249 -12.20 7.53 -5.78
C ASP A 249 -11.54 8.26 -6.98
N GLU A 250 -10.75 9.29 -6.72
CA GLU A 250 -10.12 10.09 -7.75
C GLU A 250 -9.04 9.29 -8.52
N ALA A 251 -8.30 8.42 -7.82
CA ALA A 251 -7.24 7.62 -8.44
C ALA A 251 -7.83 6.59 -9.42
N GLY A 252 -8.90 5.88 -9.02
CA GLY A 252 -9.59 4.94 -9.89
C GLY A 252 -10.22 5.63 -11.11
N ARG A 253 -10.83 6.82 -10.94
CA ARG A 253 -11.36 7.60 -12.08
C ARG A 253 -10.28 8.01 -13.07
N ARG A 254 -9.13 8.52 -12.60
CA ARG A 254 -8.00 8.88 -13.46
C ARG A 254 -7.43 7.66 -14.20
N THR A 255 -7.35 6.53 -13.52
CA THR A 255 -6.92 5.26 -14.11
C THR A 255 -7.87 4.83 -15.23
N LEU A 256 -9.17 4.89 -15.00
CA LEU A 256 -10.19 4.56 -16.00
C LEU A 256 -10.12 5.49 -17.23
N GLU A 257 -9.96 6.79 -17.01
CA GLU A 257 -9.78 7.76 -18.10
C GLU A 257 -8.52 7.49 -18.93
N THR A 258 -7.43 7.11 -18.28
CA THR A 258 -6.17 6.74 -18.95
C THR A 258 -6.35 5.48 -19.79
N LEU A 259 -7.03 4.47 -19.26
CA LEU A 259 -7.37 3.25 -19.99
C LEU A 259 -8.28 3.54 -21.19
N ARG A 260 -9.31 4.35 -21.04
CA ARG A 260 -10.21 4.77 -22.13
C ARG A 260 -9.48 5.50 -23.24
N LYS A 261 -8.54 6.37 -22.91
CA LYS A 261 -7.70 7.06 -23.92
C LYS A 261 -6.85 6.09 -24.73
N ARG A 262 -6.36 5.00 -24.11
CA ARG A 262 -5.51 4.03 -24.77
C ARG A 262 -6.27 2.97 -25.54
N TYR A 263 -7.34 2.44 -24.95
CA TYR A 263 -8.04 1.24 -25.45
C TYR A 263 -9.41 1.53 -26.05
N GLY A 264 -9.93 2.75 -25.91
CA GLY A 264 -11.19 3.18 -26.51
C GLY A 264 -12.39 2.37 -26.05
N ASN A 265 -13.13 1.84 -27.02
CA ASN A 265 -14.36 1.09 -26.79
C ASN A 265 -14.15 -0.34 -26.23
N ARG A 266 -12.90 -0.79 -26.10
CA ARG A 266 -12.59 -2.05 -25.40
C ARG A 266 -12.76 -1.93 -23.87
N ILE A 267 -12.85 -0.71 -23.34
CA ILE A 267 -12.98 -0.45 -21.89
C ILE A 267 -14.44 -0.32 -21.50
N GLU A 268 -14.86 -1.17 -20.59
CA GLU A 268 -16.15 -1.07 -19.90
C GLU A 268 -15.95 -0.70 -18.42
N ASP A 269 -16.68 0.31 -17.95
CA ASP A 269 -16.70 0.73 -16.56
C ASP A 269 -17.76 -0.03 -15.79
N CYS A 270 -17.36 -1.00 -15.00
CA CYS A 270 -18.25 -1.82 -14.18
C CYS A 270 -18.53 -1.23 -12.79
N SER A 271 -18.04 -0.03 -12.49
CA SER A 271 -18.22 0.61 -11.17
C SER A 271 -19.69 0.95 -10.85
N ALA A 272 -20.56 0.92 -11.84
CA ALA A 272 -22.01 1.07 -11.63
C ALA A 272 -22.60 -0.04 -10.75
N LEU A 273 -22.01 -1.23 -10.74
CA LEU A 273 -22.41 -2.38 -9.93
C LEU A 273 -22.39 -2.04 -8.42
N TYR A 274 -21.39 -1.31 -7.99
CA TYR A 274 -21.21 -0.91 -6.58
C TYR A 274 -21.43 0.59 -6.37
N LYS A 275 -22.45 1.12 -7.06
CA LYS A 275 -22.85 2.52 -6.88
C LYS A 275 -23.26 2.78 -5.42
N GLY A 276 -22.67 3.82 -4.82
CA GLY A 276 -22.89 4.19 -3.42
C GLY A 276 -21.80 3.65 -2.46
N PHE A 277 -20.93 2.77 -2.93
CA PHE A 277 -19.80 2.23 -2.18
C PHE A 277 -18.46 2.67 -2.82
N LYS A 278 -17.40 2.66 -2.04
CA LYS A 278 -16.09 3.07 -2.51
C LYS A 278 -15.51 2.05 -3.49
N ASP A 279 -15.59 0.77 -3.12
CA ASP A 279 -15.01 -0.35 -3.84
C ASP A 279 -15.94 -1.57 -3.84
N LEU A 280 -15.56 -2.61 -4.54
CA LEU A 280 -16.37 -3.82 -4.69
C LEU A 280 -16.44 -4.61 -3.36
N ASN A 281 -15.40 -4.53 -2.54
CA ASN A 281 -15.44 -5.20 -1.24
C ASN A 281 -16.38 -4.51 -0.25
N GLU A 282 -16.43 -3.20 -0.21
CA GLU A 282 -17.40 -2.47 0.61
C GLU A 282 -18.84 -2.82 0.19
N TYR A 283 -19.10 -2.93 -1.11
CA TYR A 283 -20.37 -3.39 -1.63
C TYR A 283 -20.70 -4.82 -1.18
N LEU A 284 -19.75 -5.76 -1.27
CA LEU A 284 -19.94 -7.13 -0.80
C LEU A 284 -20.30 -7.16 0.69
N GLN A 285 -19.53 -6.46 1.54
CA GLN A 285 -19.75 -6.42 2.99
C GLN A 285 -21.16 -5.93 3.35
N ASN A 286 -21.72 -4.98 2.58
CA ASN A 286 -23.05 -4.44 2.81
C ASN A 286 -24.20 -5.34 2.31
N ARG A 287 -23.89 -6.39 1.55
CA ARG A 287 -24.87 -7.40 1.11
C ARG A 287 -24.94 -8.60 2.03
N LEU A 288 -23.98 -8.76 2.92
CA LEU A 288 -24.03 -9.83 3.91
C LEU A 288 -25.09 -9.52 4.97
N PRO A 289 -25.78 -10.53 5.50
CA PRO A 289 -26.65 -10.34 6.66
C PRO A 289 -25.86 -9.67 7.78
N GLN A 290 -26.39 -8.60 8.31
CA GLN A 290 -25.85 -8.00 9.54
C GLN A 290 -26.45 -8.78 10.70
N ASP A 291 -25.65 -9.62 11.35
CA ASP A 291 -26.01 -10.33 12.58
C ASP A 291 -26.19 -9.36 13.75
#